data_648c96a1f7a620e9454a7171c83383c5
#
_entry.id   648c96a1f7a620e9454a7171c83383c5
#
_cell.length_a   1.000
_cell.length_b   1.000
_cell.length_c   1.000
_cell.angle_alpha   90.00
_cell.angle_beta   90.00
_cell.angle_gamma   90.00
#
_symmetry.space_group_name_H-M   'P 1'
#
loop_
_entity.id
_entity.type
_entity.pdbx_description
1 polymer ?
#
loop_
_entity_poly.entity_id
_entity_poly.type
_entity_poly.pdbx_seq_one_letter_code
_entity_poly.pdbx_strand_id
1 'polypeptide(L)'
;MSTLYTMVAPCFFGTESTLNFEVKRLGAQNIQVTDGRVAFQGGADVIAAANLNLRTAERVLLLLATYKATTFDELFDGCYNIAWEDLLPANAAFPVKGSSLSSQLSSVPACQSIVKKAIVKRLMHGHKVGTLPEDGALYKVRFALRKDTVEIYLDTSGDGLHKRGYRKNATLAPIKETLAAAIADLGRVRRDSLVQDPFCGSGTLVIEAAQKALNLAPGLRRRFAAEHFDFVPADIWAEQRQKALDEVRKDAAFEGIGYDIDPAAVALANANAKLAGVGDRCRFEVADVRKDRKSTRLNSSHTVVSR
;
A
#
# COMPACT_ATOMS: atom_id res chain seq x y z
N MET A 1 26.02 -0.80 -13.11
CA MET A 1 25.36 -1.47 -11.97
C MET A 1 24.05 -0.73 -11.73
N SER A 2 22.91 -1.41 -11.66
CA SER A 2 21.63 -0.78 -11.33
C SER A 2 21.66 -0.29 -9.88
N THR A 3 21.17 0.93 -9.65
CA THR A 3 21.07 1.49 -8.29
C THR A 3 20.13 0.61 -7.45
N LEU A 4 20.59 0.23 -6.26
CA LEU A 4 19.81 -0.57 -5.32
C LEU A 4 19.18 0.32 -4.25
N TYR A 5 17.88 0.29 -4.15
CA TYR A 5 17.09 1.07 -3.20
C TYR A 5 16.66 0.22 -2.02
N THR A 6 16.62 0.80 -0.82
CA THR A 6 16.02 0.16 0.36
C THR A 6 14.59 0.66 0.53
N MET A 7 13.64 -0.26 0.51
CA MET A 7 12.22 0.02 0.66
C MET A 7 11.70 -0.55 1.97
N VAL A 8 10.71 0.13 2.54
CA VAL A 8 9.98 -0.32 3.74
C VAL A 8 8.49 -0.30 3.44
N ALA A 9 7.83 -1.42 3.62
CA ALA A 9 6.40 -1.58 3.47
C ALA A 9 5.73 -1.82 4.84
N PRO A 10 5.05 -0.84 5.43
CA PRO A 10 4.24 -1.04 6.63
C PRO A 10 3.02 -1.90 6.34
N CYS A 11 2.62 -2.73 7.31
CA CYS A 11 1.42 -3.57 7.26
C CYS A 11 0.71 -3.61 8.63
N PHE A 12 -0.44 -4.26 8.69
CA PHE A 12 -1.07 -4.55 9.97
C PHE A 12 -0.25 -5.56 10.78
N PHE A 13 -0.24 -5.40 12.10
CA PHE A 13 0.38 -6.37 13.00
C PHE A 13 -0.23 -7.76 12.81
N GLY A 14 0.64 -8.77 12.73
CA GLY A 14 0.25 -10.17 12.47
C GLY A 14 0.10 -10.52 10.99
N THR A 15 0.29 -9.55 10.07
CA THR A 15 0.26 -9.80 8.62
C THR A 15 1.63 -9.74 7.95
N GLU A 16 2.70 -9.63 8.73
CA GLU A 16 4.07 -9.48 8.25
C GLU A 16 4.53 -10.70 7.43
N SER A 17 4.13 -11.90 7.83
CA SER A 17 4.46 -13.13 7.09
C SER A 17 3.81 -13.16 5.71
N THR A 18 2.56 -12.70 5.61
CA THR A 18 1.83 -12.55 4.34
C THR A 18 2.55 -11.56 3.43
N LEU A 19 2.86 -10.36 3.96
CA LEU A 19 3.57 -9.35 3.20
C LEU A 19 4.97 -9.80 2.77
N ASN A 20 5.70 -10.51 3.64
CA ASN A 20 7.01 -11.10 3.31
C ASN A 20 6.90 -12.07 2.12
N PHE A 21 5.85 -12.89 2.08
CA PHE A 21 5.62 -13.79 0.94
C PHE A 21 5.34 -13.00 -0.36
N GLU A 22 4.55 -11.92 -0.28
CA GLU A 22 4.31 -11.04 -1.43
C GLU A 22 5.62 -10.41 -1.93
N VAL A 23 6.46 -9.86 -1.02
CA VAL A 23 7.74 -9.21 -1.34
C VAL A 23 8.71 -10.17 -2.00
N LYS A 24 8.81 -11.43 -1.51
CA LYS A 24 9.66 -12.46 -2.13
C LYS A 24 9.32 -12.71 -3.60
N ARG A 25 8.05 -12.64 -3.96
CA ARG A 25 7.59 -12.85 -5.34
C ARG A 25 7.96 -11.72 -6.29
N LEU A 26 8.33 -10.54 -5.78
CA LEU A 26 8.79 -9.42 -6.58
C LEU A 26 10.26 -9.51 -7.02
N GLY A 27 10.99 -10.53 -6.57
CA GLY A 27 12.43 -10.64 -6.79
C GLY A 27 13.27 -9.72 -5.91
N ALA A 28 12.68 -9.21 -4.82
CA ALA A 28 13.37 -8.35 -3.85
C ALA A 28 14.48 -9.11 -3.11
N GLN A 29 15.52 -8.36 -2.72
CA GLN A 29 16.69 -8.88 -2.00
C GLN A 29 16.72 -8.35 -0.56
N ASN A 30 17.58 -8.95 0.28
CA ASN A 30 17.85 -8.50 1.65
C ASN A 30 16.59 -8.22 2.47
N ILE A 31 15.62 -9.15 2.42
CA ILE A 31 14.31 -8.98 3.07
C ILE A 31 14.46 -9.15 4.59
N GLN A 32 13.97 -8.17 5.33
CA GLN A 32 13.94 -8.14 6.79
C GLN A 32 12.51 -7.91 7.28
N VAL A 33 12.04 -8.81 8.13
CA VAL A 33 10.70 -8.73 8.75
C VAL A 33 10.84 -8.21 10.16
N THR A 34 10.08 -7.18 10.48
CA THR A 34 9.97 -6.62 11.83
C THR A 34 8.51 -6.31 12.12
N ASP A 35 8.16 -6.10 13.38
CA ASP A 35 6.78 -5.83 13.80
C ASP A 35 6.15 -4.69 12.99
N GLY A 36 5.05 -5.01 12.31
CA GLY A 36 4.25 -4.07 11.51
C GLY A 36 4.89 -3.63 10.19
N ARG A 37 6.00 -4.23 9.74
CA ARG A 37 6.63 -3.85 8.46
C ARG A 37 7.58 -4.91 7.89
N VAL A 38 7.79 -4.84 6.59
CA VAL A 38 8.83 -5.59 5.87
C VAL A 38 9.75 -4.60 5.16
N ALA A 39 11.07 -4.69 5.41
CA ALA A 39 12.08 -3.96 4.67
C ALA A 39 12.72 -4.89 3.63
N PHE A 40 13.08 -4.35 2.46
CA PHE A 40 13.64 -5.11 1.35
C PHE A 40 14.41 -4.20 0.39
N GLN A 41 15.23 -4.78 -0.47
CA GLN A 41 16.02 -4.04 -1.46
C GLN A 41 15.67 -4.47 -2.89
N GLY A 42 15.82 -3.52 -3.83
CA GLY A 42 15.63 -3.77 -5.24
C GLY A 42 15.88 -2.53 -6.10
N GLY A 43 15.84 -2.70 -7.40
CA GLY A 43 15.97 -1.61 -8.37
C GLY A 43 14.68 -0.77 -8.48
N ALA A 44 14.67 0.16 -9.44
CA ALA A 44 13.48 0.96 -9.77
C ALA A 44 12.30 0.09 -10.23
N ASP A 45 12.57 -1.04 -10.87
CA ASP A 45 11.59 -2.06 -11.25
C ASP A 45 10.87 -2.66 -10.04
N VAL A 46 11.58 -2.92 -8.94
CA VAL A 46 10.99 -3.43 -7.69
C VAL A 46 10.16 -2.35 -7.00
N ILE A 47 10.53 -1.06 -7.09
CA ILE A 47 9.69 0.05 -6.60
C ILE A 47 8.33 0.05 -7.32
N ALA A 48 8.35 -0.02 -8.65
CA ALA A 48 7.13 -0.06 -9.46
C ALA A 48 6.31 -1.34 -9.19
N ALA A 49 6.95 -2.51 -9.22
CA ALA A 49 6.33 -3.80 -8.95
C ALA A 49 5.68 -3.86 -7.56
N ALA A 50 6.36 -3.34 -6.52
CA ALA A 50 5.84 -3.32 -5.15
C ALA A 50 4.57 -2.46 -5.04
N ASN A 51 4.56 -1.26 -5.60
CA ASN A 51 3.38 -0.41 -5.61
C ASN A 51 2.20 -1.03 -6.36
N LEU A 52 2.46 -1.71 -7.47
CA LEU A 52 1.44 -2.36 -8.30
C LEU A 52 0.86 -3.62 -7.64
N ASN A 53 1.70 -4.47 -7.04
CA ASN A 53 1.33 -5.83 -6.70
C ASN A 53 1.11 -6.10 -5.21
N LEU A 54 1.68 -5.30 -4.28
CA LEU A 54 1.49 -5.55 -2.85
C LEU A 54 0.05 -5.31 -2.42
N ARG A 55 -0.57 -6.35 -1.88
CA ARG A 55 -1.98 -6.36 -1.45
C ARG A 55 -2.14 -5.96 0.00
N THR A 56 -1.19 -6.39 0.84
CA THR A 56 -1.28 -6.28 2.30
C THR A 56 -0.47 -5.11 2.87
N ALA A 57 0.39 -4.49 2.06
CA ALA A 57 1.12 -3.29 2.43
C ALA A 57 0.23 -2.05 2.47
N GLU A 58 0.42 -1.20 3.47
CA GLU A 58 -0.25 0.11 3.54
C GLU A 58 0.38 1.15 2.59
N ARG A 59 1.70 1.04 2.36
CA ARG A 59 2.52 1.89 1.48
C ARG A 59 3.81 1.20 1.11
N VAL A 60 4.50 1.77 0.11
CA VAL A 60 5.92 1.50 -0.17
C VAL A 60 6.68 2.79 0.08
N LEU A 61 7.61 2.76 1.03
CA LEU A 61 8.41 3.91 1.45
C LEU A 61 9.87 3.66 1.08
N LEU A 62 10.51 4.59 0.40
CA LEU A 62 11.94 4.54 0.13
C LEU A 62 12.69 5.06 1.36
N LEU A 63 13.52 4.24 2.00
CA LEU A 63 14.34 4.63 3.14
C LEU A 63 15.57 5.38 2.65
N LEU A 64 15.69 6.65 3.05
CA LEU A 64 16.78 7.53 2.64
C LEU A 64 17.91 7.57 3.67
N ALA A 65 17.57 7.56 4.96
CA ALA A 65 18.56 7.60 6.04
C ALA A 65 18.01 6.98 7.32
N THR A 66 18.93 6.44 8.12
CA THR A 66 18.68 6.01 9.52
C THR A 66 19.83 6.54 10.39
N TYR A 67 19.48 7.27 11.46
CA TYR A 67 20.46 7.86 12.38
C TYR A 67 19.88 8.10 13.77
N LYS A 68 20.72 8.39 14.76
CA LYS A 68 20.29 8.77 16.12
C LYS A 68 20.11 10.26 16.21
N ALA A 69 19.05 10.71 16.91
CA ALA A 69 18.86 12.10 17.27
C ALA A 69 18.08 12.23 18.59
N THR A 70 18.68 12.90 19.53
CA THR A 70 18.13 13.28 20.84
C THR A 70 17.86 14.77 20.93
N THR A 71 18.47 15.55 20.03
CA THR A 71 18.34 17.01 19.92
C THR A 71 17.81 17.42 18.54
N PHE A 72 17.26 18.63 18.45
CA PHE A 72 16.81 19.18 17.17
C PHE A 72 17.96 19.47 16.20
N ASP A 73 19.17 19.76 16.69
CA ASP A 73 20.35 19.94 15.86
C ASP A 73 20.78 18.64 15.22
N GLU A 74 20.84 17.53 15.99
CA GLU A 74 21.11 16.19 15.46
C GLU A 74 20.05 15.75 14.43
N LEU A 75 18.78 16.07 14.68
CA LEU A 75 17.69 15.80 13.72
C LEU A 75 17.86 16.59 12.43
N PHE A 76 18.25 17.87 12.55
CA PHE A 76 18.51 18.73 11.41
C PHE A 76 19.70 18.22 10.58
N ASP A 77 20.84 18.01 11.22
CA ASP A 77 22.08 17.63 10.56
C ASP A 77 21.98 16.30 9.82
N GLY A 78 21.38 15.29 10.48
CA GLY A 78 21.16 13.99 9.84
C GLY A 78 20.23 14.08 8.63
N CYS A 79 19.21 14.92 8.67
CA CYS A 79 18.32 15.15 7.53
C CYS A 79 18.99 15.99 6.43
N TYR A 80 19.76 17.02 6.79
CA TYR A 80 20.50 17.87 5.85
C TYR A 80 21.55 17.11 5.06
N ASN A 81 22.19 16.09 5.64
CA ASN A 81 23.24 15.29 5.01
C ASN A 81 22.72 14.34 3.93
N ILE A 82 21.41 14.18 3.77
CA ILE A 82 20.82 13.45 2.64
C ILE A 82 21.01 14.29 1.36
N ALA A 83 21.41 13.68 0.26
CA ALA A 83 21.54 14.33 -1.04
C ALA A 83 20.17 14.55 -1.69
N TRP A 84 19.39 15.47 -1.12
CA TRP A 84 18.02 15.76 -1.56
C TRP A 84 17.94 16.24 -3.00
N GLU A 85 18.95 16.96 -3.48
CA GLU A 85 19.07 17.48 -4.84
C GLU A 85 19.12 16.38 -5.91
N ASP A 86 19.56 15.16 -5.55
CA ASP A 86 19.57 14.01 -6.45
C ASP A 86 18.21 13.31 -6.56
N LEU A 87 17.28 13.63 -5.62
CA LEU A 87 15.98 12.99 -5.50
C LEU A 87 14.83 13.91 -5.86
N LEU A 88 14.95 15.18 -5.57
CA LEU A 88 13.89 16.19 -5.71
C LEU A 88 14.34 17.33 -6.62
N PRO A 89 13.60 17.64 -7.70
CA PRO A 89 13.87 18.82 -8.50
C PRO A 89 13.63 20.12 -7.70
N ALA A 90 14.23 21.23 -8.14
CA ALA A 90 14.18 22.52 -7.42
C ALA A 90 12.75 23.06 -7.18
N ASN A 91 11.80 22.67 -8.03
CA ASN A 91 10.39 23.08 -7.93
C ASN A 91 9.50 22.03 -7.25
N ALA A 92 10.04 20.94 -6.72
CA ALA A 92 9.26 19.90 -6.05
C ALA A 92 8.41 20.46 -4.90
N ALA A 93 7.16 20.04 -4.79
CA ALA A 93 6.34 20.24 -3.60
C ALA A 93 6.57 19.07 -2.63
N PHE A 94 7.11 19.33 -1.43
CA PHE A 94 7.49 18.27 -0.49
C PHE A 94 6.93 18.48 0.92
N PRO A 95 5.65 18.14 1.14
CA PRO A 95 5.08 18.15 2.48
C PRO A 95 5.76 17.07 3.34
N VAL A 96 6.08 17.45 4.59
CA VAL A 96 6.68 16.55 5.58
C VAL A 96 5.62 16.10 6.56
N LYS A 97 5.54 14.79 6.84
CA LYS A 97 4.69 14.19 7.88
C LYS A 97 5.50 13.16 8.65
N GLY A 98 5.20 12.95 9.92
CA GLY A 98 5.92 11.94 10.68
C GLY A 98 5.26 11.55 11.99
N SER A 99 5.98 10.74 12.75
CA SER A 99 5.58 10.28 14.07
C SER A 99 6.80 10.22 14.99
N SER A 100 6.55 10.36 16.29
CA SER A 100 7.55 10.13 17.32
C SER A 100 6.96 9.22 18.40
N LEU A 101 7.70 8.19 18.75
CA LEU A 101 7.30 7.21 19.77
C LEU A 101 8.49 6.87 20.66
N SER A 102 8.30 7.02 21.97
CA SER A 102 9.33 6.68 22.99
C SER A 102 10.69 7.32 22.70
N SER A 103 10.70 8.61 22.31
CA SER A 103 11.88 9.39 21.94
C SER A 103 11.92 10.72 22.70
N GLN A 104 13.12 11.26 22.93
CA GLN A 104 13.31 12.55 23.60
C GLN A 104 12.63 13.68 22.78
N LEU A 105 12.76 13.65 21.48
CA LEU A 105 12.07 14.57 20.57
C LEU A 105 10.59 14.13 20.38
N SER A 106 9.74 14.45 21.33
CA SER A 106 8.34 14.00 21.39
C SER A 106 7.38 14.89 20.59
N SER A 107 7.71 16.18 20.35
CA SER A 107 6.87 17.12 19.62
C SER A 107 6.91 16.86 18.10
N VAL A 108 5.94 16.15 17.57
CA VAL A 108 5.84 15.85 16.13
C VAL A 108 5.80 17.13 15.28
N PRO A 109 5.02 18.20 15.62
CA PRO A 109 5.04 19.45 14.84
C PRO A 109 6.42 20.13 14.82
N ALA A 110 7.15 20.13 15.95
CA ALA A 110 8.50 20.69 16.01
C ALA A 110 9.48 19.89 15.13
N CYS A 111 9.50 18.56 15.26
CA CYS A 111 10.30 17.70 14.40
C CYS A 111 9.99 17.90 12.91
N GLN A 112 8.70 18.03 12.57
CA GLN A 112 8.22 18.28 11.21
C GLN A 112 8.81 19.57 10.62
N SER A 113 8.81 20.65 11.43
CA SER A 113 9.38 21.94 11.04
C SER A 113 10.90 21.86 10.86
N ILE A 114 11.61 21.16 11.74
CA ILE A 114 13.06 20.96 11.64
C ILE A 114 13.44 20.16 10.41
N VAL A 115 12.77 19.02 10.16
CA VAL A 115 12.99 18.20 8.95
C VAL A 115 12.71 19.02 7.70
N LYS A 116 11.59 19.77 7.64
CA LYS A 116 11.27 20.64 6.48
C LYS A 116 12.36 21.68 6.27
N LYS A 117 12.84 22.35 7.33
CA LYS A 117 13.91 23.35 7.28
C LYS A 117 15.23 22.75 6.76
N ALA A 118 15.58 21.55 7.21
CA ALA A 118 16.79 20.87 6.75
C ALA A 118 16.74 20.57 5.24
N ILE A 119 15.61 20.04 4.75
CA ILE A 119 15.40 19.76 3.32
C ILE A 119 15.48 21.06 2.50
N VAL A 120 14.78 22.12 2.91
CA VAL A 120 14.80 23.43 2.23
C VAL A 120 16.23 23.93 2.09
N LYS A 121 16.99 23.97 3.21
CA LYS A 121 18.38 24.45 3.17
C LYS A 121 19.28 23.59 2.28
N ARG A 122 19.12 22.27 2.29
CA ARG A 122 19.91 21.36 1.45
C ARG A 122 19.57 21.55 -0.03
N LEU A 123 18.29 21.61 -0.40
CA LEU A 123 17.85 21.81 -1.79
C LEU A 123 18.31 23.18 -2.33
N MET A 124 18.17 24.25 -1.53
CA MET A 124 18.68 25.58 -1.93
C MET A 124 20.18 25.55 -2.19
N HIS A 125 20.94 24.87 -1.34
CA HIS A 125 22.40 24.71 -1.52
C HIS A 125 22.74 23.83 -2.74
N GLY A 126 22.12 22.64 -2.86
CA GLY A 126 22.40 21.70 -3.93
C GLY A 126 22.01 22.21 -5.33
N HIS A 127 20.84 22.83 -5.44
CA HIS A 127 20.37 23.42 -6.70
C HIS A 127 20.91 24.84 -6.95
N LYS A 128 21.63 25.45 -5.99
CA LYS A 128 22.19 26.81 -6.08
C LYS A 128 21.11 27.88 -6.35
N VAL A 129 19.95 27.77 -5.67
CA VAL A 129 18.81 28.68 -5.80
C VAL A 129 18.54 29.40 -4.50
N GLY A 130 18.01 30.63 -4.57
CA GLY A 130 17.65 31.44 -3.40
C GLY A 130 16.28 31.11 -2.83
N THR A 131 15.39 30.51 -3.63
CA THR A 131 14.01 30.16 -3.25
C THR A 131 13.59 28.85 -3.92
N LEU A 132 12.64 28.14 -3.29
CA LEU A 132 12.02 26.94 -3.83
C LEU A 132 10.53 27.25 -4.06
N PRO A 133 10.03 27.25 -5.30
CA PRO A 133 8.64 27.62 -5.60
C PRO A 133 7.60 26.60 -5.12
N GLU A 134 7.98 25.34 -4.94
CA GLU A 134 7.11 24.21 -4.53
C GLU A 134 5.82 24.08 -5.38
N ASP A 135 5.88 24.39 -6.67
CA ASP A 135 4.78 24.36 -7.63
C ASP A 135 4.81 23.16 -8.58
N GLY A 136 5.81 22.29 -8.42
CA GLY A 136 6.00 21.09 -9.22
C GLY A 136 5.32 19.84 -8.66
N ALA A 137 5.84 18.68 -9.05
CA ALA A 137 5.32 17.38 -8.61
C ALA A 137 5.44 17.16 -7.10
N LEU A 138 4.56 16.32 -6.56
CA LEU A 138 4.44 16.09 -5.13
C LEU A 138 5.33 14.94 -4.64
N TYR A 139 6.30 15.26 -3.80
CA TYR A 139 7.25 14.35 -3.16
C TYR A 139 6.99 14.29 -1.65
N LYS A 140 6.11 13.39 -1.19
CA LYS A 140 5.76 13.29 0.23
C LYS A 140 6.91 12.72 1.04
N VAL A 141 7.51 13.53 1.92
CA VAL A 141 8.54 13.08 2.86
C VAL A 141 7.90 12.63 4.16
N ARG A 142 8.39 11.51 4.70
CA ARG A 142 7.97 10.99 5.99
C ARG A 142 9.17 10.80 6.90
N PHE A 143 8.98 11.03 8.20
CA PHE A 143 9.95 10.64 9.21
C PHE A 143 9.28 9.78 10.29
N ALA A 144 10.04 8.91 10.87
CA ALA A 144 9.68 8.17 12.07
C ALA A 144 10.81 8.29 13.09
N LEU A 145 10.48 8.77 14.30
CA LEU A 145 11.36 8.68 15.46
C LEU A 145 10.87 7.54 16.35
N ARG A 146 11.74 6.61 16.65
CA ARG A 146 11.43 5.52 17.57
C ARG A 146 12.65 5.21 18.42
N LYS A 147 12.55 5.39 19.73
CA LYS A 147 13.66 5.19 20.68
C LYS A 147 14.91 5.95 20.22
N ASP A 148 14.73 7.24 19.93
CA ASP A 148 15.77 8.17 19.46
C ASP A 148 16.46 7.78 18.14
N THR A 149 15.91 6.82 17.40
CA THR A 149 16.33 6.49 16.05
C THR A 149 15.39 7.18 15.06
N VAL A 150 15.96 7.97 14.18
CA VAL A 150 15.28 8.65 13.08
C VAL A 150 15.38 7.80 11.82
N GLU A 151 14.27 7.63 11.15
CA GLU A 151 14.21 7.08 9.80
C GLU A 151 13.56 8.13 8.90
N ILE A 152 14.20 8.49 7.80
CA ILE A 152 13.69 9.44 6.81
C ILE A 152 13.31 8.67 5.55
N TYR A 153 12.09 8.94 5.05
CA TYR A 153 11.52 8.22 3.92
C TYR A 153 10.98 9.17 2.84
N LEU A 154 11.02 8.71 1.60
CA LEU A 154 10.23 9.25 0.50
C LEU A 154 9.07 8.29 0.18
N ASP A 155 7.84 8.81 0.17
CA ASP A 155 6.63 8.02 -0.07
C ASP A 155 6.45 7.79 -1.57
N THR A 156 6.66 6.57 -2.03
CA THR A 156 6.54 6.18 -3.45
C THR A 156 5.09 5.93 -3.87
N SER A 157 4.21 5.64 -2.92
CA SER A 157 2.81 5.27 -3.19
C SER A 157 1.90 6.48 -3.41
N GLY A 158 2.18 7.60 -2.73
CA GLY A 158 1.32 8.78 -2.74
C GLY A 158 0.09 8.61 -1.85
N ASP A 159 -1.02 8.13 -2.37
CA ASP A 159 -2.15 7.67 -1.57
C ASP A 159 -1.89 6.27 -1.00
N GLY A 160 -2.50 5.92 0.14
CA GLY A 160 -2.35 4.60 0.73
C GLY A 160 -2.77 3.49 -0.22
N LEU A 161 -2.08 2.33 -0.17
CA LEU A 161 -2.34 1.22 -1.09
C LEU A 161 -3.74 0.62 -0.92
N HIS A 162 -4.38 0.78 0.24
CA HIS A 162 -5.78 0.41 0.43
C HIS A 162 -6.74 1.12 -0.53
N LYS A 163 -6.43 2.34 -1.01
CA LYS A 163 -7.22 3.05 -2.00
C LYS A 163 -7.01 2.44 -3.39
N ARG A 164 -7.67 1.29 -3.66
CA ARG A 164 -7.57 0.56 -4.93
C ARG A 164 -8.22 1.29 -6.12
N GLY A 165 -9.11 2.23 -5.85
CA GLY A 165 -9.85 2.99 -6.86
C GLY A 165 -11.23 2.42 -7.23
N TYR A 166 -11.59 1.23 -6.78
CA TYR A 166 -12.91 0.65 -7.07
C TYR A 166 -14.02 1.13 -6.11
N ARG A 167 -13.65 1.56 -4.90
CA ARG A 167 -14.61 2.03 -3.91
C ARG A 167 -14.76 3.54 -3.96
N LYS A 168 -15.77 4.04 -4.68
CA LYS A 168 -16.08 5.48 -4.77
C LYS A 168 -16.92 5.95 -3.57
N ASN A 169 -17.87 5.12 -3.12
CA ASN A 169 -18.71 5.33 -1.95
C ASN A 169 -18.49 4.20 -0.94
N ALA A 170 -18.59 4.49 0.32
CA ALA A 170 -18.40 3.52 1.39
C ALA A 170 -19.60 3.54 2.34
N THR A 171 -19.91 2.39 2.93
CA THR A 171 -20.76 2.29 4.12
C THR A 171 -20.06 2.94 5.31
N LEU A 172 -20.78 3.16 6.42
CA LEU A 172 -20.17 3.57 7.69
C LEU A 172 -19.09 2.53 8.09
N ALA A 173 -17.83 2.98 8.26
CA ALA A 173 -16.69 2.19 8.73
C ALA A 173 -16.41 0.87 7.97
N PRO A 174 -16.14 0.90 6.64
CA PRO A 174 -15.82 -0.31 5.90
C PRO A 174 -14.42 -0.84 6.29
N ILE A 175 -14.22 -2.16 6.19
CA ILE A 175 -12.89 -2.77 6.32
C ILE A 175 -11.94 -2.19 5.26
N LYS A 176 -10.67 -1.93 5.64
CA LYS A 176 -9.65 -1.53 4.65
C LYS A 176 -9.35 -2.67 3.71
N GLU A 177 -9.13 -2.36 2.45
CA GLU A 177 -8.83 -3.32 1.40
C GLU A 177 -7.56 -4.11 1.68
N THR A 178 -6.52 -3.48 2.26
CA THR A 178 -5.27 -4.15 2.68
C THR A 178 -5.50 -5.18 3.77
N LEU A 179 -6.41 -4.92 4.70
CA LEU A 179 -6.78 -5.88 5.74
C LEU A 179 -7.64 -7.02 5.17
N ALA A 180 -8.60 -6.71 4.29
CA ALA A 180 -9.42 -7.71 3.61
C ALA A 180 -8.55 -8.64 2.75
N ALA A 181 -7.55 -8.11 2.05
CA ALA A 181 -6.58 -8.90 1.31
C ALA A 181 -5.76 -9.84 2.22
N ALA A 182 -5.34 -9.35 3.40
CA ALA A 182 -4.64 -10.18 4.38
C ALA A 182 -5.53 -11.32 4.92
N ILE A 183 -6.81 -11.04 5.21
CA ILE A 183 -7.79 -12.07 5.62
C ILE A 183 -7.97 -13.12 4.51
N ALA A 184 -8.11 -12.69 3.24
CA ALA A 184 -8.20 -13.62 2.11
C ALA A 184 -6.93 -14.47 1.95
N ASP A 185 -5.75 -13.93 2.28
CA ASP A 185 -4.51 -14.68 2.25
C ASP A 185 -4.41 -15.69 3.38
N LEU A 186 -4.68 -15.29 4.60
CA LEU A 186 -4.73 -16.17 5.78
C LEU A 186 -5.79 -17.26 5.62
N GLY A 187 -6.93 -16.94 4.98
CA GLY A 187 -7.97 -17.89 4.59
C GLY A 187 -7.57 -18.81 3.44
N ARG A 188 -6.33 -18.69 2.90
CA ARG A 188 -5.80 -19.53 1.82
C ARG A 188 -6.67 -19.53 0.57
N VAL A 189 -7.30 -18.41 0.22
CA VAL A 189 -8.06 -18.27 -1.02
C VAL A 189 -7.18 -18.60 -2.23
N ARG A 190 -7.67 -19.48 -3.09
CA ARG A 190 -7.03 -19.97 -4.31
C ARG A 190 -7.90 -19.68 -5.53
N ARG A 191 -7.39 -20.00 -6.73
CA ARG A 191 -8.05 -19.79 -8.01
C ARG A 191 -9.38 -20.55 -8.19
N ASP A 192 -9.63 -21.57 -7.38
CA ASP A 192 -10.78 -22.48 -7.40
C ASP A 192 -11.62 -22.42 -6.12
N SER A 193 -11.41 -21.41 -5.28
CA SER A 193 -12.12 -21.25 -4.01
C SER A 193 -13.53 -20.73 -4.21
N LEU A 194 -14.46 -21.28 -3.41
CA LEU A 194 -15.75 -20.65 -3.12
C LEU A 194 -15.61 -19.85 -1.82
N VAL A 195 -15.88 -18.56 -1.88
CA VAL A 195 -15.84 -17.66 -0.72
C VAL A 195 -17.23 -17.11 -0.44
N GLN A 196 -17.68 -17.21 0.80
CA GLN A 196 -18.95 -16.65 1.25
C GLN A 196 -18.73 -15.64 2.39
N ASP A 197 -19.40 -14.49 2.28
CA ASP A 197 -19.44 -13.47 3.32
C ASP A 197 -20.91 -13.15 3.68
N PRO A 198 -21.41 -13.63 4.83
CA PRO A 198 -22.82 -13.42 5.23
C PRO A 198 -23.12 -12.00 5.71
N PHE A 199 -22.11 -11.12 5.83
CA PHE A 199 -22.23 -9.73 6.29
C PHE A 199 -21.39 -8.82 5.41
N CYS A 200 -21.58 -8.89 4.10
CA CYS A 200 -20.63 -8.38 3.12
C CYS A 200 -20.51 -6.85 3.06
N GLY A 201 -21.50 -6.10 3.56
CA GLY A 201 -21.50 -4.65 3.46
C GLY A 201 -21.25 -4.16 2.05
N SER A 202 -20.16 -3.41 1.85
CA SER A 202 -19.73 -2.93 0.53
C SER A 202 -18.99 -3.97 -0.34
N GLY A 203 -18.93 -5.23 0.09
CA GLY A 203 -18.36 -6.36 -0.65
C GLY A 203 -16.84 -6.47 -0.59
N THR A 204 -16.15 -5.69 0.24
CA THR A 204 -14.68 -5.54 0.20
C THR A 204 -13.96 -6.89 0.35
N LEU A 205 -14.36 -7.74 1.31
CA LEU A 205 -13.70 -9.03 1.55
C LEU A 205 -13.79 -9.96 0.34
N VAL A 206 -15.00 -10.10 -0.23
CA VAL A 206 -15.26 -10.95 -1.40
C VAL A 206 -14.52 -10.43 -2.64
N ILE A 207 -14.49 -9.10 -2.83
CA ILE A 207 -13.77 -8.46 -3.95
C ILE A 207 -12.26 -8.69 -3.84
N GLU A 208 -11.64 -8.49 -2.67
CA GLU A 208 -10.20 -8.70 -2.49
C GLU A 208 -9.84 -10.20 -2.62
N ALA A 209 -10.74 -11.11 -2.18
CA ALA A 209 -10.59 -12.55 -2.39
C ALA A 209 -10.62 -12.90 -3.89
N ALA A 210 -11.55 -12.33 -4.66
CA ALA A 210 -11.62 -12.52 -6.10
C ALA A 210 -10.37 -11.98 -6.81
N GLN A 211 -9.94 -10.76 -6.48
CA GLN A 211 -8.71 -10.18 -7.06
C GLN A 211 -7.47 -11.04 -6.75
N LYS A 212 -7.39 -11.63 -5.55
CA LYS A 212 -6.31 -12.57 -5.21
C LYS A 212 -6.40 -13.84 -6.05
N ALA A 213 -7.56 -14.46 -6.17
CA ALA A 213 -7.77 -15.68 -6.93
C ALA A 213 -7.39 -15.52 -8.41
N LEU A 214 -7.79 -14.39 -9.00
CA LEU A 214 -7.48 -14.01 -10.38
C LEU A 214 -6.04 -13.51 -10.57
N ASN A 215 -5.27 -13.32 -9.52
CA ASN A 215 -3.97 -12.62 -9.54
C ASN A 215 -4.05 -11.22 -10.16
N LEU A 216 -5.18 -10.53 -10.02
CA LEU A 216 -5.37 -9.18 -10.53
C LEU A 216 -4.66 -8.17 -9.62
N ALA A 217 -3.57 -7.54 -10.08
CA ALA A 217 -2.77 -6.64 -9.27
C ALA A 217 -3.57 -5.42 -8.77
N PRO A 218 -3.57 -5.11 -7.46
CA PRO A 218 -4.44 -4.10 -6.86
C PRO A 218 -4.12 -2.67 -7.32
N GLY A 219 -2.90 -2.44 -7.83
CA GLY A 219 -2.42 -1.14 -8.28
C GLY A 219 -2.70 -0.78 -9.75
N LEU A 220 -3.24 -1.71 -10.54
CA LEU A 220 -3.40 -1.51 -12.00
C LEU A 220 -4.25 -0.30 -12.38
N ARG A 221 -5.24 0.07 -11.55
CA ARG A 221 -6.22 1.11 -11.85
C ARG A 221 -5.94 2.44 -11.17
N ARG A 222 -4.73 2.63 -10.65
CA ARG A 222 -4.34 3.86 -9.95
C ARG A 222 -2.98 4.37 -10.41
N ARG A 223 -2.67 5.61 -10.02
CA ARG A 223 -1.35 6.23 -10.17
C ARG A 223 -0.62 6.25 -8.84
N PHE A 224 0.70 6.36 -8.92
CA PHE A 224 1.60 6.38 -7.76
C PHE A 224 2.48 7.64 -7.79
N ALA A 225 2.90 8.11 -6.62
CA ALA A 225 3.76 9.29 -6.54
C ALA A 225 5.08 9.07 -7.30
N ALA A 226 5.65 7.87 -7.21
CA ALA A 226 6.92 7.55 -7.87
C ALA A 226 6.83 7.47 -9.42
N GLU A 227 5.65 7.58 -10.02
CA GLU A 227 5.54 7.77 -11.49
C GLU A 227 6.08 9.14 -11.95
N HIS A 228 6.30 10.07 -11.02
CA HIS A 228 6.88 11.39 -11.27
C HIS A 228 8.35 11.50 -10.79
N PHE A 229 8.95 10.42 -10.29
CA PHE A 229 10.33 10.44 -9.81
C PHE A 229 11.29 10.11 -10.94
N ASP A 230 12.24 11.01 -11.24
CA ASP A 230 13.17 10.86 -12.35
C ASP A 230 14.03 9.59 -12.27
N PHE A 231 14.27 9.11 -11.03
CA PHE A 231 15.02 7.87 -10.81
C PHE A 231 14.18 6.58 -10.96
N VAL A 232 12.88 6.70 -11.28
CA VAL A 232 11.98 5.59 -11.64
C VAL A 232 11.39 5.86 -13.03
N PRO A 233 12.12 5.51 -14.11
CA PRO A 233 11.73 5.78 -15.48
C PRO A 233 10.32 5.30 -15.86
N ALA A 234 9.67 6.02 -16.77
CA ALA A 234 8.27 5.75 -17.15
C ALA A 234 8.09 4.41 -17.89
N ASP A 235 9.11 3.94 -18.61
CA ASP A 235 9.14 2.64 -19.29
C ASP A 235 9.07 1.48 -18.29
N ILE A 236 9.73 1.59 -17.13
CA ILE A 236 9.64 0.60 -16.04
C ILE A 236 8.19 0.45 -15.58
N TRP A 237 7.45 1.56 -15.41
CA TRP A 237 6.04 1.51 -15.03
C TRP A 237 5.19 0.83 -16.10
N ALA A 238 5.44 1.13 -17.38
CA ALA A 238 4.72 0.50 -18.49
C ALA A 238 4.98 -1.02 -18.53
N GLU A 239 6.25 -1.43 -18.40
CA GLU A 239 6.65 -2.84 -18.36
C GLU A 239 6.02 -3.59 -17.19
N GLN A 240 6.10 -3.03 -15.97
CA GLN A 240 5.54 -3.69 -14.79
C GLN A 240 4.00 -3.75 -14.83
N ARG A 241 3.33 -2.77 -15.43
CA ARG A 241 1.87 -2.85 -15.67
C ARG A 241 1.52 -3.94 -16.68
N GLN A 242 2.27 -4.04 -17.77
CA GLN A 242 2.06 -5.09 -18.77
C GLN A 242 2.28 -6.47 -18.16
N LYS A 243 3.38 -6.67 -17.44
CA LYS A 243 3.65 -7.92 -16.71
C LYS A 243 2.51 -8.29 -15.76
N ALA A 244 2.00 -7.33 -14.98
CA ALA A 244 0.88 -7.57 -14.08
C ALA A 244 -0.42 -7.94 -14.80
N LEU A 245 -0.65 -7.43 -16.02
CA LEU A 245 -1.78 -7.81 -16.87
C LEU A 245 -1.63 -9.22 -17.45
N ASP A 246 -0.42 -9.59 -17.86
CA ASP A 246 -0.12 -10.91 -18.43
C ASP A 246 -0.22 -12.03 -17.38
N GLU A 247 0.02 -11.71 -16.10
CA GLU A 247 -0.09 -12.64 -14.98
C GLU A 247 -1.53 -12.86 -14.48
N VAL A 248 -2.53 -12.17 -15.06
CA VAL A 248 -3.95 -12.35 -14.68
C VAL A 248 -4.45 -13.74 -15.09
N ARG A 249 -4.98 -14.47 -14.12
CA ARG A 249 -5.54 -15.83 -14.31
C ARG A 249 -7.00 -15.76 -14.78
N LYS A 250 -7.20 -15.63 -16.07
CA LYS A 250 -8.54 -15.55 -16.68
C LYS A 250 -9.34 -16.87 -16.55
N ASP A 251 -8.64 -17.98 -16.40
CA ASP A 251 -9.16 -19.35 -16.25
C ASP A 251 -9.48 -19.74 -14.79
N ALA A 252 -9.30 -18.83 -13.83
CA ALA A 252 -9.62 -19.09 -12.44
C ALA A 252 -11.13 -19.43 -12.27
N ALA A 253 -11.41 -20.53 -11.58
CA ALA A 253 -12.78 -21.00 -11.29
C ALA A 253 -13.33 -20.45 -9.96
N PHE A 254 -12.81 -19.30 -9.52
CA PHE A 254 -13.22 -18.65 -8.28
C PHE A 254 -14.69 -18.20 -8.34
N GLU A 255 -15.41 -18.42 -7.25
CA GLU A 255 -16.74 -17.88 -7.01
C GLU A 255 -16.79 -17.17 -5.65
N GLY A 256 -17.30 -15.93 -5.64
CA GLY A 256 -17.50 -15.13 -4.45
C GLY A 256 -18.98 -14.81 -4.25
N ILE A 257 -19.51 -15.06 -3.04
CA ILE A 257 -20.89 -14.77 -2.72
C ILE A 257 -20.92 -13.91 -1.46
N GLY A 258 -21.57 -12.75 -1.55
CA GLY A 258 -21.79 -11.86 -0.42
C GLY A 258 -23.27 -11.70 -0.11
N TYR A 259 -23.61 -11.70 1.17
CA TYR A 259 -24.96 -11.44 1.64
C TYR A 259 -24.97 -10.24 2.59
N ASP A 260 -26.02 -9.45 2.52
CA ASP A 260 -26.31 -8.40 3.51
C ASP A 260 -27.82 -8.23 3.64
N ILE A 261 -28.29 -7.79 4.81
CA ILE A 261 -29.70 -7.50 5.02
C ILE A 261 -30.13 -6.17 4.40
N ASP A 262 -29.15 -5.25 4.18
CA ASP A 262 -29.37 -3.94 3.59
C ASP A 262 -29.27 -3.97 2.06
N PRO A 263 -30.39 -3.73 1.33
CA PRO A 263 -30.37 -3.67 -0.12
C PRO A 263 -29.41 -2.60 -0.68
N ALA A 264 -29.19 -1.50 0.03
CA ALA A 264 -28.29 -0.43 -0.40
C ALA A 264 -26.82 -0.90 -0.33
N ALA A 265 -26.46 -1.65 0.73
CA ALA A 265 -25.13 -2.26 0.83
C ALA A 265 -24.88 -3.27 -0.30
N VAL A 266 -25.85 -4.11 -0.62
CA VAL A 266 -25.76 -5.09 -1.73
C VAL A 266 -25.64 -4.39 -3.09
N ALA A 267 -26.39 -3.34 -3.34
CA ALA A 267 -26.27 -2.55 -4.57
C ALA A 267 -24.88 -1.93 -4.70
N LEU A 268 -24.35 -1.40 -3.59
CA LEU A 268 -22.99 -0.85 -3.53
C LEU A 268 -21.92 -1.92 -3.76
N ALA A 269 -22.05 -3.11 -3.17
CA ALA A 269 -21.14 -4.23 -3.35
C ALA A 269 -21.06 -4.68 -4.81
N ASN A 270 -22.21 -4.80 -5.49
CA ASN A 270 -22.27 -5.11 -6.92
C ASN A 270 -21.59 -4.04 -7.77
N ALA A 271 -21.81 -2.75 -7.47
CA ALA A 271 -21.15 -1.65 -8.17
C ALA A 271 -19.62 -1.67 -7.96
N ASN A 272 -19.17 -1.89 -6.72
CA ASN A 272 -17.75 -2.01 -6.39
C ASN A 272 -17.09 -3.20 -7.10
N ALA A 273 -17.72 -4.37 -7.16
CA ALA A 273 -17.20 -5.55 -7.86
C ALA A 273 -17.01 -5.30 -9.35
N LYS A 274 -17.97 -4.62 -10.00
CA LYS A 274 -17.83 -4.19 -11.41
C LYS A 274 -16.65 -3.24 -11.58
N LEU A 275 -16.52 -2.22 -10.74
CA LEU A 275 -15.41 -1.28 -10.77
C LEU A 275 -14.07 -1.95 -10.47
N ALA A 276 -14.04 -2.96 -9.61
CA ALA A 276 -12.86 -3.77 -9.31
C ALA A 276 -12.46 -4.72 -10.46
N GLY A 277 -13.35 -4.94 -11.45
CA GLY A 277 -13.12 -5.85 -12.56
C GLY A 277 -13.30 -7.33 -12.21
N VAL A 278 -14.12 -7.62 -11.20
CA VAL A 278 -14.43 -8.97 -10.71
C VAL A 278 -15.93 -9.24 -10.62
N GLY A 279 -16.75 -8.42 -11.29
CA GLY A 279 -18.21 -8.51 -11.22
C GLY A 279 -18.80 -9.81 -11.79
N ASP A 280 -18.08 -10.50 -12.66
CA ASP A 280 -18.42 -11.81 -13.22
C ASP A 280 -18.06 -12.98 -12.29
N ARG A 281 -17.28 -12.70 -11.24
CA ARG A 281 -16.79 -13.67 -10.24
C ARG A 281 -17.42 -13.47 -8.86
N CYS A 282 -18.17 -12.39 -8.68
CA CYS A 282 -18.77 -12.02 -7.39
C CYS A 282 -20.26 -11.78 -7.56
N ARG A 283 -21.06 -12.41 -6.71
CA ARG A 283 -22.51 -12.23 -6.61
C ARG A 283 -22.86 -11.70 -5.23
N PHE A 284 -23.68 -10.66 -5.17
CA PHE A 284 -24.14 -10.09 -3.91
C PHE A 284 -25.67 -10.06 -3.89
N GLU A 285 -26.26 -10.58 -2.79
CA GLU A 285 -27.70 -10.80 -2.65
C GLU A 285 -28.20 -10.29 -1.30
N VAL A 286 -29.46 -9.79 -1.28
CA VAL A 286 -30.10 -9.42 -0.04
C VAL A 286 -30.60 -10.66 0.67
N ALA A 287 -30.06 -10.91 1.87
CA ALA A 287 -30.49 -12.05 2.68
C ALA A 287 -30.33 -11.76 4.17
N ASP A 288 -31.26 -12.32 4.95
CA ASP A 288 -31.16 -12.37 6.41
C ASP A 288 -30.52 -13.70 6.82
N VAL A 289 -29.29 -13.67 7.29
CA VAL A 289 -28.50 -14.86 7.68
C VAL A 289 -29.22 -15.73 8.71
N ARG A 290 -30.15 -15.18 9.49
CA ARG A 290 -30.95 -15.93 10.48
C ARG A 290 -32.03 -16.81 9.82
N LYS A 291 -32.44 -16.48 8.60
CA LYS A 291 -33.52 -17.17 7.86
C LYS A 291 -33.02 -18.23 6.91
N ASP A 292 -31.74 -18.17 6.51
CA ASP A 292 -31.15 -19.10 5.54
C ASP A 292 -30.60 -20.36 6.21
N ARG A 293 -31.50 -21.29 6.54
CA ARG A 293 -31.14 -22.63 7.04
C ARG A 293 -30.97 -23.69 5.92
N LYS A 294 -31.24 -23.37 4.65
CA LYS A 294 -31.34 -24.37 3.57
C LYS A 294 -30.26 -24.29 2.49
N SER A 295 -29.52 -23.21 2.36
CA SER A 295 -28.54 -23.06 1.27
C SER A 295 -27.15 -23.65 1.58
N THR A 296 -26.90 -24.11 2.80
CA THR A 296 -25.61 -24.67 3.22
C THR A 296 -25.48 -26.15 2.98
N ARG A 297 -25.62 -26.62 1.76
CA ARG A 297 -24.86 -27.80 1.32
C ARG A 297 -23.46 -27.34 0.93
N LEU A 298 -22.68 -27.01 1.94
CA LEU A 298 -21.26 -26.77 1.84
C LEU A 298 -20.57 -28.10 1.56
N ASN A 299 -20.04 -28.27 0.36
CA ASN A 299 -18.99 -29.24 0.15
C ASN A 299 -17.79 -28.77 0.96
N SER A 300 -17.44 -29.52 2.00
CA SER A 300 -16.60 -29.15 3.14
C SER A 300 -15.10 -28.91 2.84
N SER A 301 -14.69 -28.81 1.59
CA SER A 301 -13.27 -28.83 1.26
C SER A 301 -12.59 -27.46 1.07
N HIS A 302 -13.33 -26.34 0.84
CA HIS A 302 -12.68 -25.06 0.48
C HIS A 302 -13.43 -23.78 0.89
N THR A 303 -14.10 -23.76 2.03
CA THR A 303 -14.89 -22.59 2.43
C THR A 303 -14.14 -21.72 3.42
N VAL A 304 -13.97 -20.43 3.10
CA VAL A 304 -13.56 -19.37 4.03
C VAL A 304 -14.82 -18.60 4.40
N VAL A 305 -15.20 -18.62 5.67
CA VAL A 305 -16.35 -17.87 6.20
C VAL A 305 -15.81 -16.74 7.07
N SER A 306 -16.22 -15.49 6.81
CA SER A 306 -15.98 -14.40 7.73
C SER A 306 -16.96 -14.48 8.91
N ARG A 307 -16.49 -14.18 10.12
CA ARG A 307 -17.30 -14.05 11.33
C ARG A 307 -17.39 -12.60 11.75
#